data_dd45a87f4488871e18636e97fa4a8d17
#
_entry.id   dd45a87f4488871e18636e97fa4a8d17
#
_cell.length_a   1.000
_cell.length_b   1.000
_cell.length_c   1.000
_cell.angle_alpha   90.00
_cell.angle_beta   90.00
_cell.angle_gamma   90.00
#
_symmetry.space_group_name_H-M   'P 1'
#
loop_
_entity.id
_entity.type
_entity.pdbx_description
1 polymer ?
#
loop_
_entity_poly.entity_id
_entity_poly.type
_entity_poly.pdbx_seq_one_letter_code
_entity_poly.pdbx_strand_id
1 'polypeptide(L)'
;AVLIPVQTEYFALEGLALLASTIREIRRRLNPRLGVDAVVLTMHAPTLLNAQVASQIRETFPDLVVDPPVRRNIRIAEAPSHGVPIHVHAPDSAGGRDYLELAISLAKRWGLAHEVDE
;
A
#
# COMPACT_ATOMS: atom_id res chain seq x y z
N ALA A 1 -2.39 5.34 -13.42
CA ALA A 1 -1.55 4.75 -12.38
C ALA A 1 -2.28 3.63 -11.66
N VAL A 2 -1.54 2.59 -11.26
CA VAL A 2 -2.08 1.48 -10.46
C VAL A 2 -1.32 1.43 -9.14
N LEU A 3 -2.06 1.53 -8.04
CA LEU A 3 -1.55 1.34 -6.69
C LEU A 3 -2.20 0.08 -6.14
N ILE A 4 -1.39 -0.86 -5.66
CA ILE A 4 -1.86 -2.14 -5.15
C ILE A 4 -1.66 -2.21 -3.64
N PRO A 5 -2.73 -2.14 -2.83
CA PRO A 5 -2.63 -2.46 -1.41
C PRO A 5 -2.60 -3.97 -1.22
N VAL A 6 -1.68 -4.45 -0.39
CA VAL A 6 -1.47 -5.89 -0.14
C VAL A 6 -1.33 -6.14 1.34
N GLN A 7 -2.12 -7.06 1.86
CA GLN A 7 -1.92 -7.56 3.22
C GLN A 7 -0.73 -8.52 3.23
N THR A 8 0.14 -8.40 4.24
CA THR A 8 1.32 -9.26 4.35
C THR A 8 0.96 -10.63 4.96
N GLU A 9 0.12 -11.37 4.26
CA GLU A 9 -0.37 -12.69 4.66
C GLU A 9 0.11 -13.77 3.69
N TYR A 10 -0.05 -15.04 4.09
CA TYR A 10 0.47 -16.19 3.37
C TYR A 10 0.05 -16.25 1.89
N PHE A 11 -1.23 -15.93 1.58
CA PHE A 11 -1.74 -16.01 0.22
C PHE A 11 -1.53 -14.73 -0.61
N ALA A 12 -0.85 -13.74 -0.05
CA ALA A 12 -0.64 -12.46 -0.73
C ALA A 12 0.06 -12.62 -2.09
N LEU A 13 1.06 -13.49 -2.17
CA LEU A 13 1.84 -13.67 -3.40
C LEU A 13 1.01 -14.31 -4.52
N GLU A 14 0.11 -15.23 -4.18
CA GLU A 14 -0.80 -15.81 -5.17
C GLU A 14 -1.75 -14.75 -5.74
N GLY A 15 -2.34 -13.94 -4.85
CA GLY A 15 -3.21 -12.84 -5.28
C GLY A 15 -2.49 -11.82 -6.13
N LEU A 16 -1.25 -11.49 -5.78
CA LEU A 16 -0.44 -10.57 -6.56
C LEU A 16 -0.09 -11.13 -7.93
N ALA A 17 0.26 -12.41 -8.03
CA ALA A 17 0.56 -13.05 -9.29
C ALA A 17 -0.65 -13.02 -10.24
N LEU A 18 -1.84 -13.30 -9.71
CA LEU A 18 -3.08 -13.24 -10.47
C LEU A 18 -3.39 -11.82 -10.93
N LEU A 19 -3.26 -10.84 -10.04
CA LEU A 19 -3.50 -9.43 -10.37
C LEU A 19 -2.48 -8.93 -11.40
N ALA A 20 -1.22 -9.28 -11.27
CA ALA A 20 -0.19 -8.92 -12.24
C ALA A 20 -0.49 -9.48 -13.62
N SER A 21 -1.00 -10.71 -13.68
CA SER A 21 -1.44 -11.33 -14.93
C SER A 21 -2.59 -10.55 -15.56
N THR A 22 -3.58 -10.16 -14.77
CA THR A 22 -4.72 -9.36 -15.23
C THR A 22 -4.25 -7.99 -15.76
N ILE A 23 -3.35 -7.33 -15.07
CA ILE A 23 -2.80 -6.04 -15.50
C ILE A 23 -2.06 -6.18 -16.83
N ARG A 24 -1.25 -7.24 -17.00
CA ARG A 24 -0.56 -7.51 -18.27
C ARG A 24 -1.54 -7.71 -19.42
N GLU A 25 -2.64 -8.40 -19.17
CA GLU A 25 -3.68 -8.65 -20.18
C GLU A 25 -4.36 -7.35 -20.60
N ILE A 26 -4.73 -6.50 -19.64
CA ILE A 26 -5.31 -5.18 -19.90
C ILE A 26 -4.33 -4.30 -20.66
N ARG A 27 -3.08 -4.31 -20.24
CA ARG A 27 -2.01 -3.55 -20.90
C ARG A 27 -1.83 -3.94 -22.36
N ARG A 28 -1.89 -5.23 -22.63
CA ARG A 28 -1.71 -5.75 -23.99
C ARG A 28 -2.89 -5.42 -24.91
N ARG A 29 -4.13 -5.49 -24.39
CA ARG A 29 -5.34 -5.40 -25.20
C ARG A 29 -6.02 -4.04 -25.20
N LEU A 30 -6.00 -3.34 -24.09
CA LEU A 30 -6.81 -2.14 -23.87
C LEU A 30 -6.00 -0.88 -23.63
N ASN A 31 -4.94 -0.96 -22.81
CA ASN A 31 -4.19 0.22 -22.42
C ASN A 31 -2.69 -0.08 -22.30
N PRO A 32 -1.90 0.17 -23.36
CA PRO A 32 -0.45 -0.11 -23.35
C PRO A 32 0.33 0.68 -22.31
N ARG A 33 -0.22 1.77 -21.78
CA ARG A 33 0.43 2.62 -20.79
C ARG A 33 0.19 2.17 -19.36
N LEU A 34 -0.69 1.20 -19.15
CA LEU A 34 -1.01 0.71 -17.82
C LEU A 34 0.19 -0.02 -17.22
N GLY A 35 0.51 0.26 -15.98
CA GLY A 35 1.56 -0.42 -15.24
C GLY A 35 1.35 -0.24 -13.75
N VAL A 36 2.03 -1.05 -12.95
CA VAL A 36 2.02 -0.91 -11.50
C VAL A 36 2.97 0.22 -11.11
N ASP A 37 2.46 1.22 -10.42
CA ASP A 37 3.22 2.39 -10.01
C ASP A 37 3.66 2.31 -8.54
N ALA A 38 2.87 1.64 -7.71
CA ALA A 38 3.18 1.50 -6.29
C ALA A 38 2.51 0.27 -5.70
N VAL A 39 3.17 -0.35 -4.74
CA VAL A 39 2.64 -1.43 -3.90
C VAL A 39 2.71 -0.97 -2.45
N VAL A 40 1.61 -1.05 -1.73
CA VAL A 40 1.50 -0.62 -0.34
C VAL A 40 1.22 -1.83 0.53
N LEU A 41 2.10 -2.09 1.50
CA LEU A 41 1.91 -3.17 2.46
C LEU A 41 0.96 -2.70 3.56
N THR A 42 -0.11 -3.45 3.78
CA THR A 42 -1.13 -3.11 4.78
C THR A 42 -1.29 -4.22 5.81
N MET A 43 -1.93 -3.90 6.93
CA MET A 43 -2.18 -4.82 8.03
C MET A 43 -0.92 -5.57 8.46
N HIS A 44 0.21 -4.87 8.39
CA HIS A 44 1.52 -5.45 8.71
C HIS A 44 1.65 -5.64 10.22
N ALA A 45 2.08 -6.84 10.63
CA ALA A 45 2.31 -7.17 12.03
C ALA A 45 3.76 -7.60 12.23
N PRO A 46 4.32 -7.46 13.45
CA PRO A 46 5.72 -7.81 13.72
C PRO A 46 5.89 -9.32 13.93
N THR A 47 5.51 -10.11 12.94
CA THR A 47 5.67 -11.57 12.95
C THR A 47 6.68 -11.99 11.89
N LEU A 48 7.28 -13.16 12.08
CA LEU A 48 8.22 -13.70 11.11
C LEU A 48 7.54 -13.93 9.75
N LEU A 49 6.32 -14.44 9.75
CA LEU A 49 5.55 -14.67 8.52
C LEU A 49 5.34 -13.36 7.74
N ASN A 50 4.89 -12.31 8.42
CA ASN A 50 4.68 -11.00 7.78
C ASN A 50 5.99 -10.47 7.19
N ALA A 51 7.09 -10.59 7.92
CA ALA A 51 8.40 -10.14 7.43
C ALA A 51 8.84 -10.92 6.20
N GLN A 52 8.66 -12.24 6.19
CA GLN A 52 9.01 -13.08 5.05
C GLN A 52 8.17 -12.76 3.82
N VAL A 53 6.86 -12.59 3.98
CA VAL A 53 5.97 -12.21 2.88
C VAL A 53 6.34 -10.83 2.34
N ALA A 54 6.58 -9.86 3.21
CA ALA A 54 7.00 -8.52 2.80
C ALA A 54 8.30 -8.57 1.99
N SER A 55 9.27 -9.36 2.42
CA SER A 55 10.54 -9.53 1.72
C SER A 55 10.34 -10.10 0.31
N GLN A 56 9.48 -11.10 0.16
CA GLN A 56 9.17 -11.69 -1.13
C GLN A 56 8.44 -10.71 -2.05
N ILE A 57 7.54 -9.90 -1.50
CA ILE A 57 6.85 -8.86 -2.28
C ILE A 57 7.87 -7.82 -2.77
N ARG A 58 8.81 -7.41 -1.94
CA ARG A 58 9.87 -6.47 -2.34
C ARG A 58 10.76 -7.03 -3.44
N GLU A 59 11.05 -8.32 -3.40
CA GLU A 59 11.84 -8.97 -4.45
C GLU A 59 11.06 -9.08 -5.77
N THR A 60 9.75 -9.33 -5.69
CA THR A 60 8.89 -9.47 -6.86
C THR A 60 8.62 -8.12 -7.54
N PHE A 61 8.53 -7.06 -6.76
CA PHE A 61 8.25 -5.70 -7.24
C PHE A 61 9.35 -4.74 -6.80
N PRO A 62 10.58 -4.86 -7.34
CA PRO A 62 11.68 -3.98 -6.95
C PRO A 62 11.32 -2.51 -7.19
N ASP A 63 11.63 -1.65 -6.23
CA ASP A 63 11.42 -0.21 -6.29
C ASP A 63 9.96 0.25 -6.35
N LEU A 64 9.00 -0.69 -6.30
CA LEU A 64 7.56 -0.35 -6.34
C LEU A 64 6.92 -0.35 -4.96
N VAL A 65 7.50 -1.04 -3.98
CA VAL A 65 6.95 -1.08 -2.63
C VAL A 65 7.25 0.24 -1.92
N VAL A 66 6.20 0.90 -1.48
CA VAL A 66 6.29 2.21 -0.82
C VAL A 66 6.38 2.02 0.69
N ASP A 67 7.34 2.65 1.32
CA ASP A 67 7.50 2.64 2.77
C ASP A 67 6.87 3.89 3.38
N PRO A 68 6.41 3.83 4.62
CA PRO A 68 6.40 2.65 5.50
C PRO A 68 5.23 1.71 5.23
N PRO A 69 5.34 0.43 5.67
CA PRO A 69 4.16 -0.44 5.69
C PRO A 69 3.10 0.13 6.65
N VAL A 70 1.83 -0.06 6.31
CA VAL A 70 0.76 0.31 7.22
C VAL A 70 0.56 -0.83 8.21
N ARG A 71 0.79 -0.56 9.48
CA ARG A 71 0.66 -1.53 10.55
C ARG A 71 -0.80 -1.88 10.82
N ARG A 72 -1.03 -3.11 11.27
CA ARG A 72 -2.34 -3.48 11.79
C ARG A 72 -2.64 -2.57 12.99
N ASN A 73 -3.79 -1.89 12.94
CA ASN A 73 -4.17 -0.93 13.98
C ASN A 73 -5.69 -0.87 14.12
N ILE A 74 -6.18 -1.03 15.35
CA ILE A 74 -7.61 -1.08 15.62
C ILE A 74 -8.31 0.25 15.28
N ARG A 75 -7.61 1.38 15.37
CA ARG A 75 -8.19 2.69 15.07
C ARG A 75 -8.58 2.80 13.60
N ILE A 76 -7.80 2.18 12.70
CA ILE A 76 -8.15 2.12 11.29
C ILE A 76 -9.45 1.33 11.11
N ALA A 77 -9.59 0.20 11.81
CA ALA A 77 -10.79 -0.61 11.73
C ALA A 77 -12.02 0.09 12.31
N GLU A 78 -11.85 0.94 13.31
CA GLU A 78 -12.92 1.71 13.93
C GLU A 78 -13.44 2.86 13.05
N ALA A 79 -12.56 3.49 12.27
CA ALA A 79 -12.88 4.71 11.53
C ALA A 79 -14.14 4.61 10.68
N PRO A 80 -14.38 3.53 9.91
CA PRO A 80 -15.59 3.40 9.11
C PRO A 80 -16.89 3.45 9.93
N SER A 81 -16.87 2.93 11.17
CA SER A 81 -18.07 2.96 12.03
C SER A 81 -18.42 4.37 12.47
N HIS A 82 -17.48 5.29 12.44
CA HIS A 82 -17.70 6.72 12.70
C HIS A 82 -17.95 7.52 11.43
N GLY A 83 -17.89 6.89 10.27
CA GLY A 83 -18.12 7.56 8.99
C GLY A 83 -17.04 8.56 8.61
N VAL A 84 -15.84 8.43 9.16
CA VAL A 84 -14.72 9.36 8.92
C VAL A 84 -13.45 8.58 8.59
N PRO A 85 -12.50 9.21 7.87
CA PRO A 85 -11.20 8.58 7.63
C PRO A 85 -10.32 8.60 8.87
N ILE A 86 -9.25 7.79 8.85
CA ILE A 86 -8.36 7.64 10.00
C ILE A 86 -7.72 8.96 10.44
N HIS A 87 -7.38 9.86 9.53
CA HIS A 87 -6.74 11.12 9.87
C HIS A 87 -7.67 12.08 10.62
N VAL A 88 -8.98 11.86 10.54
CA VAL A 88 -9.99 12.59 11.31
C VAL A 88 -10.30 11.85 12.62
N HIS A 89 -10.47 10.53 12.54
CA HIS A 89 -10.85 9.71 13.69
C HIS A 89 -9.75 9.66 14.76
N ALA A 90 -8.53 9.36 14.35
CA ALA A 90 -7.42 9.17 15.27
C ALA A 90 -6.08 9.54 14.59
N PRO A 91 -5.82 10.86 14.37
CA PRO A 91 -4.63 11.28 13.63
C PRO A 91 -3.32 10.92 14.32
N ASP A 92 -3.31 10.82 15.66
CA ASP A 92 -2.10 10.51 16.44
C ASP A 92 -1.90 9.02 16.68
N SER A 93 -2.81 8.17 16.20
CA SER A 93 -2.65 6.71 16.29
C SER A 93 -1.54 6.24 15.36
N ALA A 94 -1.05 5.01 15.60
CA ALA A 94 -0.07 4.39 14.70
C ALA A 94 -0.62 4.31 13.27
N GLY A 95 -1.90 3.96 13.10
CA GLY A 95 -2.55 3.94 11.79
C GLY A 95 -2.61 5.30 11.13
N GLY A 96 -2.98 6.33 11.88
CA GLY A 96 -3.02 7.70 11.37
C GLY A 96 -1.66 8.18 10.89
N ARG A 97 -0.62 7.91 11.67
CA ARG A 97 0.76 8.28 11.32
C ARG A 97 1.25 7.51 10.10
N ASP A 98 0.98 6.21 10.04
CA ASP A 98 1.42 5.38 8.92
C ASP A 98 0.79 5.86 7.61
N TYR A 99 -0.51 6.16 7.60
CA TYR A 99 -1.17 6.68 6.42
C TYR A 99 -0.69 8.07 6.03
N LEU A 100 -0.38 8.93 7.00
CA LEU A 100 0.19 10.24 6.70
C LEU A 100 1.56 10.11 6.04
N GLU A 101 2.46 9.29 6.61
CA GLU A 101 3.77 9.06 6.03
C GLU A 101 3.69 8.41 4.66
N LEU A 102 2.75 7.48 4.47
CA LEU A 102 2.49 6.88 3.18
C LEU A 102 2.04 7.92 2.16
N ALA A 103 1.12 8.81 2.54
CA ALA A 103 0.65 9.88 1.67
C ALA A 103 1.80 10.79 1.23
N ILE A 104 2.69 11.14 2.16
CA ILE A 104 3.87 11.95 1.86
C ILE A 104 4.79 11.22 0.87
N SER A 105 5.05 9.93 1.10
CA SER A 105 5.89 9.13 0.22
C SER A 105 5.30 9.02 -1.19
N LEU A 106 3.99 8.81 -1.30
CA LEU A 106 3.31 8.76 -2.60
C LEU A 106 3.32 10.12 -3.30
N ALA A 107 3.11 11.20 -2.56
CA ALA A 107 3.16 12.55 -3.12
C ALA A 107 4.56 12.84 -3.71
N LYS A 108 5.62 12.46 -3.03
CA LYS A 108 6.98 12.60 -3.53
C LYS A 108 7.21 11.76 -4.79
N ARG A 109 6.76 10.52 -4.77
CA ARG A 109 6.90 9.59 -5.90
C ARG A 109 6.22 10.13 -7.16
N TRP A 110 5.08 10.80 -7.01
CA TRP A 110 4.30 11.32 -8.13
C TRP A 110 4.50 12.82 -8.39
N GLY A 111 5.48 13.43 -7.75
CA GLY A 111 5.83 14.84 -8.02
C GLY A 111 4.89 15.85 -7.38
N LEU A 112 4.17 15.46 -6.31
CA LEU A 112 3.24 16.35 -5.59
C LEU A 112 3.80 16.83 -4.24
N ALA A 113 5.07 16.55 -3.95
CA ALA A 113 5.65 16.77 -2.63
C ALA A 113 5.68 18.23 -2.19
N HIS A 114 5.81 19.17 -3.14
CA HIS A 114 5.88 20.61 -2.83
C HIS A 114 4.59 21.14 -2.19
N GLU A 115 3.47 20.45 -2.38
CA GLU A 115 2.18 20.83 -1.79
C GLU A 115 2.02 20.30 -0.35
N VAL A 116 2.87 19.38 0.05
CA VAL A 116 2.77 18.67 1.33
C VAL A 116 3.73 19.27 2.37
N ASP A 117 4.81 19.91 1.95
CA ASP A 117 5.88 20.42 2.81
C ASP A 117 5.47 21.67 3.61
N GLU A 118 4.31 22.17 3.38
CA GLU A 118 3.73 23.26 4.15
C GLU A 118 2.96 22.70 5.35
#